data_2ea2b34ddbbde0fd2cc503add50ccd74
#
_entry.id   2ea2b34ddbbde0fd2cc503add50ccd74
#
_cell.length_a   1.000
_cell.length_b   1.000
_cell.length_c   1.000
_cell.angle_alpha   90.00
_cell.angle_beta   90.00
_cell.angle_gamma   90.00
#
_symmetry.space_group_name_H-M   'P 1'
#
loop_
_entity.id
_entity.type
_entity.pdbx_description
1 polymer ?
#
loop_
_entity_poly.entity_id
_entity_poly.type
_entity_poly.pdbx_seq_one_letter_code
_entity_poly.pdbx_strand_id
1 'polypeptide(L)'
;MKQILHKLRVLLLIVWGMCIPSLPGYAMTDSEFATWTGVRVDWQFNPRVKFRGTFQTRTQNGLKEMERGRLNVGLNYRVLPLMQIKGYYEVQYRDRGTAGWKVGHRYQAGFIVSGAKRNIKLGWRELLQHTFIGGANEVQLRSRLRVAYEPENWIAYPYFFVETFQPLGDEAFFSLPRVRYRSGGRCPLSRKTALDVYYCRQYDVKRCQNILGLNLEIKL
;
A
#
# COMPACT_ATOMS: atom_id res chain seq x y z
N MET A 1 -14.11 -28.84 14.61
CA MET A 1 -12.67 -29.10 14.77
C MET A 1 -11.91 -29.02 13.43
N LYS A 2 -12.28 -29.75 12.38
CA LYS A 2 -11.60 -29.68 11.05
C LYS A 2 -11.55 -28.28 10.42
N GLN A 3 -12.61 -27.48 10.55
CA GLN A 3 -12.63 -26.10 10.02
C GLN A 3 -11.69 -25.13 10.75
N ILE A 4 -11.53 -25.29 12.07
CA ILE A 4 -10.61 -24.46 12.86
C ILE A 4 -9.17 -24.81 12.50
N LEU A 5 -8.87 -26.10 12.32
CA LEU A 5 -7.55 -26.57 11.90
C LEU A 5 -7.17 -26.09 10.49
N HIS A 6 -8.15 -26.05 9.57
CA HIS A 6 -7.94 -25.52 8.22
C HIS A 6 -7.69 -24.00 8.23
N LYS A 7 -8.45 -23.26 9.04
CA LYS A 7 -8.25 -21.81 9.23
C LYS A 7 -6.88 -21.51 9.84
N LEU A 8 -6.44 -22.33 10.82
CA LEU A 8 -5.13 -22.21 11.45
C LEU A 8 -3.98 -22.51 10.46
N ARG A 9 -4.14 -23.55 9.62
CA ARG A 9 -3.15 -23.87 8.56
C ARG A 9 -2.99 -22.75 7.53
N VAL A 10 -4.08 -22.12 7.13
CA VAL A 10 -4.04 -21.00 6.18
C VAL A 10 -3.42 -19.77 6.85
N LEU A 11 -3.71 -19.51 8.13
CA LEU A 11 -3.04 -18.45 8.89
C LEU A 11 -1.53 -18.70 9.02
N LEU A 12 -1.13 -19.94 9.28
CA LEU A 12 0.27 -20.38 9.33
C LEU A 12 0.96 -20.24 7.96
N LEU A 13 0.28 -20.55 6.85
CA LEU A 13 0.82 -20.36 5.49
C LEU A 13 0.99 -18.87 5.16
N ILE A 14 0.10 -18.00 5.66
CA ILE A 14 0.23 -16.54 5.52
C ILE A 14 1.43 -16.05 6.33
N VAL A 15 1.60 -16.52 7.57
CA VAL A 15 2.75 -16.18 8.41
C VAL A 15 4.05 -16.74 7.81
N TRP A 16 4.01 -17.93 7.23
CA TRP A 16 5.17 -18.53 6.54
C TRP A 16 5.52 -17.80 5.25
N GLY A 17 4.53 -17.31 4.49
CA GLY A 17 4.73 -16.41 3.34
C GLY A 17 5.29 -15.04 3.71
N MET A 18 5.24 -14.65 5.00
CA MET A 18 5.90 -13.44 5.51
C MET A 18 7.43 -13.60 5.63
N CYS A 19 7.93 -14.83 5.71
CA CYS A 19 9.34 -15.16 5.68
C CYS A 19 9.84 -15.32 4.23
N ILE A 20 9.54 -14.36 3.33
CA ILE A 20 10.10 -14.37 1.97
C ILE A 20 11.61 -14.22 2.10
N PRO A 21 12.40 -15.21 1.61
CA PRO A 21 13.85 -15.12 1.66
C PRO A 21 14.31 -13.87 0.90
N SER A 22 15.35 -13.24 1.41
CA SER A 22 16.01 -12.11 0.75
C SER A 22 16.33 -12.50 -0.70
N LEU A 23 15.78 -11.75 -1.66
CA LEU A 23 16.17 -11.89 -3.06
C LEU A 23 17.67 -11.56 -3.16
N PRO A 24 18.50 -12.48 -3.72
CA PRO A 24 19.90 -12.19 -3.94
C PRO A 24 19.99 -11.01 -4.94
N GLY A 25 20.67 -9.95 -4.57
CA GLY A 25 20.90 -8.77 -5.42
C GLY A 25 20.70 -7.42 -4.75
N TYR A 26 20.03 -7.35 -3.61
CA TYR A 26 20.00 -6.13 -2.79
C TYR A 26 20.96 -6.28 -1.61
N ALA A 27 22.00 -5.48 -1.57
CA ALA A 27 22.93 -5.44 -0.44
C ALA A 27 22.12 -5.16 0.83
N MET A 28 22.13 -6.12 1.74
CA MET A 28 21.44 -6.01 3.04
C MET A 28 22.28 -5.15 3.97
N THR A 29 22.17 -3.86 3.86
CA THR A 29 22.53 -2.94 4.94
C THR A 29 21.32 -2.78 5.84
N ASP A 30 21.52 -2.76 7.15
CA ASP A 30 20.60 -2.71 8.28
C ASP A 30 19.10 -2.61 7.97
N SER A 31 18.34 -3.60 8.43
CA SER A 31 16.88 -3.61 8.28
C SER A 31 16.24 -2.74 9.36
N GLU A 32 15.74 -1.57 8.98
CA GLU A 32 14.98 -0.70 9.87
C GLU A 32 13.55 -1.22 10.11
N PHE A 33 13.08 -1.13 11.36
CA PHE A 33 11.68 -1.37 11.70
C PHE A 33 10.91 -0.05 11.73
N ALA A 34 9.73 -0.04 11.13
CA ALA A 34 8.85 1.13 11.04
C ALA A 34 7.37 0.73 11.23
N THR A 35 6.52 1.70 11.58
CA THR A 35 5.07 1.49 11.57
C THR A 35 4.36 2.51 10.67
N TRP A 36 3.29 2.05 10.03
CA TRP A 36 2.39 2.88 9.24
C TRP A 36 0.98 2.72 9.77
N THR A 37 0.45 3.80 10.38
CA THR A 37 -0.91 3.81 10.91
C THR A 37 -1.75 4.83 10.16
N GLY A 38 -3.04 4.53 9.96
CA GLY A 38 -3.87 5.46 9.21
C GLY A 38 -5.36 5.17 9.26
N VAL A 39 -6.10 6.13 8.74
CA VAL A 39 -7.55 6.04 8.53
C VAL A 39 -7.86 6.30 7.07
N ARG A 40 -8.71 5.46 6.49
CA ARG A 40 -9.24 5.63 5.15
C ARG A 40 -10.74 5.79 5.21
N VAL A 41 -11.26 6.81 4.55
CA VAL A 41 -12.69 7.04 4.37
C VAL A 41 -13.00 6.91 2.87
N ASP A 42 -13.91 6.01 2.53
CA ASP A 42 -14.46 5.83 1.19
C ASP A 42 -15.92 6.30 1.19
N TRP A 43 -16.23 7.33 0.41
CA TRP A 43 -17.60 7.81 0.19
C TRP A 43 -18.07 7.46 -1.22
N GLN A 44 -19.10 6.61 -1.29
CA GLN A 44 -19.70 6.18 -2.55
C GLN A 44 -20.77 7.17 -2.96
N PHE A 45 -20.43 8.13 -3.84
CA PHE A 45 -21.38 9.15 -4.32
C PHE A 45 -22.44 8.53 -5.24
N ASN A 46 -22.04 7.66 -6.18
CA ASN A 46 -22.93 6.91 -7.05
C ASN A 46 -22.24 5.59 -7.47
N PRO A 47 -22.90 4.66 -8.21
CA PRO A 47 -22.29 3.38 -8.60
C PRO A 47 -20.97 3.48 -9.37
N ARG A 48 -20.69 4.62 -10.01
CA ARG A 48 -19.47 4.84 -10.80
C ARG A 48 -18.43 5.71 -10.10
N VAL A 49 -18.84 6.61 -9.19
CA VAL A 49 -17.98 7.62 -8.57
C VAL A 49 -17.80 7.33 -7.10
N LYS A 50 -16.54 7.24 -6.67
CA LYS A 50 -16.16 7.09 -5.27
C LYS A 50 -15.07 8.08 -4.91
N PHE A 51 -15.32 8.87 -3.88
CA PHE A 51 -14.32 9.71 -3.23
C PHE A 51 -13.57 8.91 -2.18
N ARG A 52 -12.29 9.22 -2.02
CA ARG A 52 -11.43 8.59 -1.02
C ARG A 52 -10.58 9.63 -0.32
N GLY A 53 -10.65 9.63 1.00
CA GLY A 53 -9.71 10.32 1.88
C GLY A 53 -8.83 9.30 2.60
N THR A 54 -7.56 9.60 2.81
CA THR A 54 -6.66 8.78 3.62
C THR A 54 -5.72 9.67 4.40
N PHE A 55 -5.74 9.57 5.72
CA PHE A 55 -4.72 10.12 6.60
C PHE A 55 -3.80 8.98 7.03
N GLN A 56 -2.49 9.20 7.03
CA GLN A 56 -1.54 8.20 7.47
C GLN A 56 -0.32 8.86 8.12
N THR A 57 0.12 8.27 9.21
CA THR A 57 1.40 8.57 9.87
C THR A 57 2.38 7.42 9.67
N ARG A 58 3.67 7.74 9.68
CA ARG A 58 4.75 6.78 9.56
C ARG A 58 5.85 7.10 10.54
N THR A 59 6.38 6.06 11.15
CA THR A 59 7.57 6.15 12.01
C THR A 59 8.79 5.57 11.31
N GLN A 60 9.95 5.84 11.86
CA GLN A 60 11.26 5.29 11.45
C GLN A 60 12.11 4.99 12.70
N ASN A 61 13.32 4.48 12.52
CA ASN A 61 14.31 4.24 13.59
C ASN A 61 13.76 3.42 14.76
N GLY A 62 13.07 2.29 14.47
CA GLY A 62 12.52 1.42 15.51
C GLY A 62 11.39 2.07 16.31
N LEU A 63 10.56 2.91 15.70
CA LEU A 63 9.44 3.68 16.28
C LEU A 63 9.83 4.93 17.07
N LYS A 64 11.10 5.26 17.17
CA LYS A 64 11.57 6.40 17.98
C LYS A 64 11.24 7.75 17.36
N GLU A 65 11.12 7.80 16.03
CA GLU A 65 10.96 9.04 15.29
C GLU A 65 9.78 8.97 14.32
N MET A 66 9.15 10.10 14.12
CA MET A 66 8.12 10.26 13.10
C MET A 66 8.77 10.59 11.74
N GLU A 67 8.58 9.73 10.73
CA GLU A 67 9.10 9.96 9.38
C GLU A 67 8.25 10.98 8.62
N ARG A 68 6.91 10.79 8.68
CA ARG A 68 5.95 11.68 7.98
C ARG A 68 4.51 11.52 8.45
N GLY A 69 3.77 12.62 8.26
CA GLY A 69 2.31 12.62 8.18
C GLY A 69 1.87 12.91 6.74
N ARG A 70 0.79 12.30 6.28
CA ARG A 70 0.23 12.57 4.95
C ARG A 70 -1.28 12.53 4.94
N LEU A 71 -1.87 13.43 4.15
CA LEU A 71 -3.27 13.46 3.79
C LEU A 71 -3.40 13.28 2.29
N ASN A 72 -4.13 12.26 1.86
CA ASN A 72 -4.38 11.95 0.46
C ASN A 72 -5.87 12.00 0.20
N VAL A 73 -6.30 12.76 -0.80
CA VAL A 73 -7.70 12.84 -1.24
C VAL A 73 -7.78 12.54 -2.72
N GLY A 74 -8.86 11.92 -3.16
CA GLY A 74 -8.99 11.61 -4.57
C GLY A 74 -10.31 10.96 -4.96
N LEU A 75 -10.39 10.75 -6.27
CA LEU A 75 -11.54 10.22 -6.97
C LEU A 75 -11.20 8.90 -7.65
N ASN A 76 -12.15 7.97 -7.58
CA ASN A 76 -12.13 6.74 -8.39
C ASN A 76 -13.39 6.74 -9.26
N TYR A 77 -13.20 6.62 -10.56
CA TYR A 77 -14.28 6.56 -11.54
C TYR A 77 -14.29 5.19 -12.23
N ARG A 78 -15.40 4.47 -12.14
CA ARG A 78 -15.57 3.19 -12.81
C ARG A 78 -15.96 3.40 -14.27
N VAL A 79 -15.02 3.14 -15.17
CA VAL A 79 -15.21 3.23 -16.63
C VAL A 79 -15.88 1.95 -17.15
N LEU A 80 -15.35 0.80 -16.74
CA LEU A 80 -15.83 -0.53 -17.12
C LEU A 80 -16.06 -1.38 -15.86
N PRO A 81 -16.79 -2.47 -15.93
CA PRO A 81 -17.02 -3.36 -14.78
C PRO A 81 -15.74 -3.78 -14.07
N LEU A 82 -14.66 -4.01 -14.82
CA LEU A 82 -13.36 -4.44 -14.31
C LEU A 82 -12.34 -3.30 -14.18
N MET A 83 -12.62 -2.11 -14.73
CA MET A 83 -11.64 -1.02 -14.83
C MET A 83 -12.13 0.26 -14.15
N GLN A 84 -11.24 0.86 -13.35
CA GLN A 84 -11.44 2.16 -12.71
C GLN A 84 -10.26 3.08 -13.00
N ILE A 85 -10.55 4.34 -13.35
CA ILE A 85 -9.56 5.43 -13.39
C ILE A 85 -9.48 6.05 -11.98
N LYS A 86 -8.32 6.55 -11.63
CA LYS A 86 -8.03 7.15 -10.33
C LYS A 86 -7.25 8.44 -10.48
N GLY A 87 -7.64 9.44 -9.70
CA GLY A 87 -6.88 10.67 -9.52
C GLY A 87 -6.78 11.00 -8.04
N TYR A 88 -5.59 11.32 -7.55
CA TYR A 88 -5.33 11.65 -6.15
C TYR A 88 -4.41 12.84 -6.03
N TYR A 89 -4.65 13.62 -5.01
CA TYR A 89 -3.75 14.65 -4.51
C TYR A 89 -3.36 14.33 -3.08
N GLU A 90 -2.09 14.46 -2.74
CA GLU A 90 -1.53 14.18 -1.43
C GLU A 90 -0.68 15.35 -0.95
N VAL A 91 -0.97 15.84 0.24
CA VAL A 91 -0.08 16.69 1.01
C VAL A 91 0.65 15.81 2.01
N GLN A 92 1.96 15.96 2.10
CA GLN A 92 2.80 15.26 3.06
C GLN A 92 3.68 16.23 3.81
N TYR A 93 3.78 16.03 5.12
CA TYR A 93 4.76 16.69 5.98
C TYR A 93 5.78 15.64 6.36
N ARG A 94 7.02 15.81 5.90
CA ARG A 94 8.03 14.77 5.95
C ARG A 94 9.33 15.31 6.53
N ASP A 95 9.92 14.52 7.43
CA ASP A 95 11.28 14.73 7.90
C ASP A 95 12.29 14.42 6.78
N ARG A 96 13.23 15.35 6.56
CA ARG A 96 14.30 15.25 5.58
C ARG A 96 15.69 15.21 6.26
N GLY A 97 15.72 14.79 7.52
CA GLY A 97 16.93 14.73 8.33
C GLY A 97 17.51 16.13 8.57
N THR A 98 18.74 16.37 8.14
CA THR A 98 19.44 17.66 8.31
C THR A 98 18.71 18.86 7.69
N ALA A 99 17.88 18.64 6.67
CA ALA A 99 17.08 19.70 6.05
C ALA A 99 15.77 19.99 6.81
N GLY A 100 15.51 19.29 7.91
CA GLY A 100 14.33 19.43 8.76
C GLY A 100 13.03 18.99 8.09
N TRP A 101 11.93 19.38 8.69
CA TRP A 101 10.58 19.05 8.20
C TRP A 101 10.20 19.89 6.99
N LYS A 102 9.74 19.25 5.93
CA LYS A 102 9.31 19.90 4.69
C LYS A 102 7.90 19.46 4.29
N VAL A 103 7.14 20.42 3.78
CA VAL A 103 5.86 20.15 3.11
C VAL A 103 6.15 19.67 1.70
N GLY A 104 5.43 18.64 1.27
CA GLY A 104 5.51 18.13 -0.10
C GLY A 104 4.12 17.91 -0.66
N HIS A 105 4.02 18.05 -1.98
CA HIS A 105 2.81 17.87 -2.77
C HIS A 105 3.01 16.70 -3.72
N ARG A 106 1.97 15.87 -3.88
CA ARG A 106 2.03 14.73 -4.76
C ARG A 106 0.74 14.57 -5.52
N TYR A 107 0.85 14.49 -6.82
CA TYR A 107 -0.24 14.18 -7.74
C TYR A 107 -0.11 12.73 -8.21
N GLN A 108 -1.23 12.04 -8.34
CA GLN A 108 -1.26 10.67 -8.80
C GLN A 108 -2.44 10.50 -9.75
N ALA A 109 -2.19 9.92 -10.92
CA ALA A 109 -3.22 9.56 -11.89
C ALA A 109 -2.94 8.17 -12.44
N GLY A 110 -3.98 7.42 -12.77
CA GLY A 110 -3.80 6.09 -13.35
C GLY A 110 -5.06 5.25 -13.28
N PHE A 111 -4.87 3.94 -13.35
CA PHE A 111 -6.00 3.01 -13.40
C PHE A 111 -5.76 1.76 -12.54
N ILE A 112 -6.83 1.05 -12.29
CA ILE A 112 -6.82 -0.32 -11.75
C ILE A 112 -7.73 -1.18 -12.61
N VAL A 113 -7.23 -2.36 -12.98
CA VAL A 113 -8.04 -3.45 -13.53
C VAL A 113 -8.16 -4.52 -12.46
N SER A 114 -9.36 -4.97 -12.16
CA SER A 114 -9.58 -5.99 -11.13
C SER A 114 -10.70 -6.92 -11.51
N GLY A 115 -10.48 -8.20 -11.29
CA GLY A 115 -11.46 -9.26 -11.50
C GLY A 115 -11.55 -10.17 -10.28
N ALA A 116 -12.68 -10.85 -10.16
CA ALA A 116 -12.91 -11.86 -9.13
C ALA A 116 -13.44 -13.13 -9.77
N LYS A 117 -12.91 -14.29 -9.32
CA LYS A 117 -13.43 -15.60 -9.65
C LYS A 117 -13.54 -16.41 -8.36
N ARG A 118 -14.76 -16.85 -8.03
CA ARG A 118 -15.04 -17.43 -6.71
C ARG A 118 -14.57 -16.48 -5.59
N ASN A 119 -13.75 -16.96 -4.67
CA ASN A 119 -13.24 -16.22 -3.53
C ASN A 119 -11.89 -15.52 -3.78
N ILE A 120 -11.36 -15.60 -5.01
CA ILE A 120 -10.07 -15.00 -5.36
C ILE A 120 -10.32 -13.71 -6.13
N LYS A 121 -9.70 -12.62 -5.67
CA LYS A 121 -9.66 -11.33 -6.36
C LYS A 121 -8.25 -11.04 -6.83
N LEU A 122 -8.13 -10.70 -8.11
CA LEU A 122 -6.89 -10.23 -8.72
C LEU A 122 -7.03 -8.76 -9.07
N GLY A 123 -5.98 -8.00 -8.90
CA GLY A 123 -5.95 -6.59 -9.25
C GLY A 123 -4.58 -6.17 -9.77
N TRP A 124 -4.58 -5.45 -10.88
CA TRP A 124 -3.42 -4.77 -11.42
C TRP A 124 -3.67 -3.28 -11.41
N ARG A 125 -2.71 -2.51 -10.90
CA ARG A 125 -2.81 -1.05 -10.78
C ARG A 125 -1.57 -0.39 -11.32
N GLU A 126 -1.77 0.62 -12.17
CA GLU A 126 -0.76 1.55 -12.63
C GLU A 126 -1.09 2.95 -12.16
N LEU A 127 -0.09 3.65 -11.59
CA LEU A 127 -0.21 5.04 -11.17
C LEU A 127 1.04 5.81 -11.60
N LEU A 128 0.84 6.83 -12.41
CA LEU A 128 1.82 7.89 -12.59
C LEU A 128 1.79 8.78 -11.35
N GLN A 129 2.93 9.00 -10.74
CA GLN A 129 3.08 9.79 -9.53
C GLN A 129 4.09 10.91 -9.76
N HIS A 130 3.70 12.12 -9.45
CA HIS A 130 4.53 13.30 -9.50
C HIS A 130 4.63 13.91 -8.10
N THR A 131 5.85 14.09 -7.58
CA THR A 131 6.10 14.55 -6.20
C THR A 131 7.01 15.75 -6.20
N PHE A 132 6.60 16.79 -5.47
CA PHE A 132 7.37 18.00 -5.20
C PHE A 132 7.60 18.10 -3.68
N ILE A 133 8.85 18.17 -3.25
CA ILE A 133 9.20 18.34 -1.85
C ILE A 133 10.57 18.97 -1.68
N GLY A 134 10.64 20.11 -0.99
CA GLY A 134 11.92 20.76 -0.68
C GLY A 134 12.76 21.08 -1.91
N GLY A 135 12.16 21.51 -3.02
CA GLY A 135 12.81 21.80 -4.30
C GLY A 135 13.08 20.56 -5.18
N ALA A 136 12.94 19.35 -4.66
CA ALA A 136 13.06 18.14 -5.46
C ALA A 136 11.77 17.85 -6.23
N ASN A 137 11.93 17.45 -7.49
CA ASN A 137 10.87 17.09 -8.42
C ASN A 137 11.11 15.64 -8.88
N GLU A 138 10.17 14.75 -8.61
CA GLU A 138 10.29 13.32 -8.90
C GLU A 138 9.04 12.81 -9.59
N VAL A 139 9.21 12.24 -10.78
CA VAL A 139 8.15 11.54 -11.51
C VAL A 139 8.45 10.04 -11.53
N GLN A 140 7.47 9.23 -11.17
CA GLN A 140 7.64 7.77 -11.15
C GLN A 140 6.36 7.02 -11.55
N LEU A 141 6.52 5.88 -12.18
CA LEU A 141 5.47 4.92 -12.41
C LEU A 141 5.42 3.93 -11.24
N ARG A 142 4.21 3.63 -10.76
CA ARG A 142 3.97 2.67 -9.68
C ARG A 142 3.05 1.58 -10.17
N SER A 143 3.64 0.41 -10.37
CA SER A 143 2.94 -0.80 -10.81
C SER A 143 2.67 -1.70 -9.62
N ARG A 144 1.44 -2.20 -9.46
CA ARG A 144 1.07 -3.12 -8.38
C ARG A 144 0.25 -4.28 -8.88
N LEU A 145 0.69 -5.49 -8.53
CA LEU A 145 -0.11 -6.71 -8.65
C LEU A 145 -0.58 -7.14 -7.27
N ARG A 146 -1.87 -7.43 -7.14
CA ARG A 146 -2.49 -7.84 -5.88
C ARG A 146 -3.33 -9.09 -6.07
N VAL A 147 -3.22 -10.02 -5.15
CA VAL A 147 -4.13 -11.15 -4.95
C VAL A 147 -4.79 -11.03 -3.58
N ALA A 148 -6.08 -11.29 -3.50
CA ALA A 148 -6.81 -11.38 -2.23
C ALA A 148 -7.71 -12.60 -2.24
N TYR A 149 -7.86 -13.23 -1.09
CA TYR A 149 -8.77 -14.34 -0.88
C TYR A 149 -9.88 -13.90 0.08
N GLU A 150 -11.10 -13.89 -0.39
CA GLU A 150 -12.27 -13.41 0.36
C GLU A 150 -13.32 -14.53 0.50
N PRO A 151 -13.05 -15.54 1.34
CA PRO A 151 -13.99 -16.62 1.60
C PRO A 151 -15.17 -16.14 2.44
N GLU A 152 -16.31 -16.76 2.26
CA GLU A 152 -17.48 -16.51 3.08
C GLU A 152 -17.22 -16.89 4.54
N ASN A 153 -17.78 -16.13 5.48
CA ASN A 153 -17.73 -16.39 6.93
C ASN A 153 -16.31 -16.42 7.56
N TRP A 154 -15.32 -15.76 6.95
CA TRP A 154 -14.02 -15.58 7.58
C TRP A 154 -13.95 -14.24 8.32
N ILE A 155 -13.22 -14.24 9.44
CA ILE A 155 -12.98 -13.03 10.24
C ILE A 155 -11.97 -12.07 9.59
N ALA A 156 -11.15 -12.56 8.66
CA ALA A 156 -10.16 -11.76 7.96
C ALA A 156 -10.01 -12.24 6.51
N TYR A 157 -9.86 -11.30 5.59
CA TYR A 157 -9.61 -11.54 4.17
C TYR A 157 -8.14 -11.34 3.88
N PRO A 158 -7.35 -12.42 3.76
CA PRO A 158 -5.94 -12.31 3.48
C PRO A 158 -5.67 -11.78 2.08
N TYR A 159 -4.57 -11.04 1.96
CA TYR A 159 -4.10 -10.57 0.67
C TYR A 159 -2.58 -10.47 0.62
N PHE A 160 -2.08 -10.49 -0.59
CA PHE A 160 -0.68 -10.22 -0.90
C PHE A 160 -0.60 -9.27 -2.08
N PHE A 161 0.41 -8.41 -2.11
CA PHE A 161 0.76 -7.67 -3.31
C PHE A 161 2.25 -7.37 -3.42
N VAL A 162 2.68 -7.21 -4.65
CA VAL A 162 3.97 -6.66 -5.04
C VAL A 162 3.75 -5.30 -5.68
N GLU A 163 4.55 -4.32 -5.30
CA GLU A 163 4.54 -2.98 -5.88
C GLU A 163 5.95 -2.55 -6.23
N THR A 164 6.12 -2.11 -7.48
CA THR A 164 7.37 -1.57 -7.99
C THR A 164 7.25 -0.06 -8.21
N PHE A 165 8.39 0.62 -8.13
CA PHE A 165 8.51 2.05 -8.33
C PHE A 165 9.61 2.28 -9.35
N GLN A 166 9.23 2.82 -10.51
CA GLN A 166 10.11 3.08 -11.64
C GLN A 166 10.19 4.58 -11.87
N PRO A 167 11.33 5.24 -11.70
CA PRO A 167 11.49 6.64 -12.03
C PRO A 167 11.31 6.85 -13.54
N LEU A 168 10.68 7.96 -13.90
CA LEU A 168 10.47 8.39 -15.28
C LEU A 168 11.28 9.69 -15.47
N GLY A 169 12.36 9.59 -16.21
CA GLY A 169 13.31 10.66 -16.49
C GLY A 169 14.72 10.11 -16.45
N ASP A 170 15.55 10.58 -17.38
CA ASP A 170 16.96 10.26 -17.54
C ASP A 170 17.28 8.77 -17.75
N GLU A 171 18.52 8.42 -17.66
CA GLU A 171 19.10 7.08 -17.93
C GLU A 171 18.58 5.95 -17.04
N ALA A 172 17.76 6.26 -16.03
CA ALA A 172 17.25 5.32 -15.04
C ALA A 172 15.91 4.64 -15.42
N PHE A 173 15.42 4.79 -16.66
CA PHE A 173 14.11 4.29 -17.08
C PHE A 173 13.88 2.78 -16.83
N PHE A 174 14.93 1.96 -16.88
CA PHE A 174 14.85 0.51 -16.61
C PHE A 174 15.26 0.13 -15.18
N SER A 175 15.53 1.09 -14.29
CA SER A 175 15.87 0.80 -12.91
C SER A 175 14.62 0.58 -12.06
N LEU A 176 14.68 -0.35 -11.11
CA LEU A 176 13.66 -0.58 -10.10
C LEU A 176 14.24 -0.23 -8.71
N PRO A 177 14.43 1.07 -8.40
CA PRO A 177 15.10 1.48 -7.18
C PRO A 177 14.31 1.14 -5.91
N ARG A 178 13.01 0.81 -6.06
CA ARG A 178 12.18 0.41 -4.93
C ARG A 178 11.22 -0.69 -5.31
N VAL A 179 11.22 -1.76 -4.50
CA VAL A 179 10.24 -2.84 -4.56
C VAL A 179 9.61 -3.03 -3.19
N ARG A 180 8.34 -3.29 -3.16
CA ARG A 180 7.57 -3.47 -1.93
C ARG A 180 6.72 -4.73 -2.00
N TYR A 181 6.87 -5.58 -1.00
CA TYR A 181 6.04 -6.76 -0.78
C TYR A 181 5.16 -6.50 0.43
N ARG A 182 3.85 -6.73 0.30
CA ARG A 182 2.93 -6.59 1.43
C ARG A 182 2.05 -7.81 1.53
N SER A 183 1.99 -8.37 2.73
CA SER A 183 1.06 -9.40 3.13
C SER A 183 0.20 -8.90 4.28
N GLY A 184 -1.08 -9.16 4.27
CA GLY A 184 -1.97 -8.66 5.30
C GLY A 184 -3.33 -9.32 5.31
N GLY A 185 -4.16 -8.90 6.26
CA GLY A 185 -5.52 -9.32 6.42
C GLY A 185 -6.46 -8.13 6.64
N ARG A 186 -7.56 -8.12 5.91
CA ARG A 186 -8.62 -7.15 6.07
C ARG A 186 -9.72 -7.78 6.92
N CYS A 187 -9.91 -7.29 8.15
CA CYS A 187 -10.90 -7.76 9.12
C CYS A 187 -12.14 -6.85 9.07
N PRO A 188 -13.27 -7.27 8.52
CA PRO A 188 -14.51 -6.49 8.61
C PRO A 188 -15.00 -6.48 10.06
N LEU A 189 -15.08 -5.28 10.65
CA LEU A 189 -15.61 -5.07 12.00
C LEU A 189 -17.11 -4.82 11.98
N SER A 190 -17.59 -4.18 10.91
CA SER A 190 -19.02 -3.94 10.66
C SER A 190 -19.29 -3.83 9.16
N ARG A 191 -20.55 -3.58 8.79
CA ARG A 191 -20.92 -3.30 7.38
C ARG A 191 -20.19 -2.09 6.79
N LYS A 192 -19.83 -1.11 7.65
CA LYS A 192 -19.20 0.15 7.23
C LYS A 192 -17.73 0.27 7.63
N THR A 193 -17.24 -0.55 8.55
CA THR A 193 -15.88 -0.44 9.06
C THR A 193 -15.09 -1.73 8.89
N ALA A 194 -13.80 -1.62 8.60
CA ALA A 194 -12.87 -2.73 8.57
C ALA A 194 -11.50 -2.30 9.09
N LEU A 195 -10.77 -3.22 9.68
CA LEU A 195 -9.38 -3.06 10.08
C LEU A 195 -8.48 -3.80 9.09
N ASP A 196 -7.47 -3.10 8.57
CA ASP A 196 -6.45 -3.67 7.68
C ASP A 196 -5.13 -3.73 8.43
N VAL A 197 -4.70 -4.94 8.76
CA VAL A 197 -3.43 -5.22 9.44
C VAL A 197 -2.49 -5.88 8.45
N TYR A 198 -1.26 -5.39 8.35
CA TYR A 198 -0.31 -5.91 7.37
C TYR A 198 1.13 -5.79 7.80
N TYR A 199 1.93 -6.69 7.27
CA TYR A 199 3.37 -6.59 7.23
C TYR A 199 3.81 -6.20 5.81
N CYS A 200 4.79 -5.30 5.72
CA CYS A 200 5.32 -4.85 4.45
C CYS A 200 6.84 -4.81 4.51
N ARG A 201 7.48 -5.50 3.58
CA ARG A 201 8.93 -5.39 3.38
C ARG A 201 9.20 -4.54 2.16
N GLN A 202 9.96 -3.48 2.37
CA GLN A 202 10.33 -2.52 1.33
C GLN A 202 11.84 -2.56 1.12
N TYR A 203 12.25 -2.78 -0.10
CA TYR A 203 13.63 -2.70 -0.56
C TYR A 203 13.79 -1.40 -1.33
N ASP A 204 14.70 -0.57 -0.87
CA ASP A 204 15.23 0.59 -1.58
C ASP A 204 16.71 0.32 -1.94
N VAL A 205 17.28 1.05 -2.90
CA VAL A 205 18.68 0.89 -3.31
C VAL A 205 19.66 0.96 -2.12
N LYS A 206 19.33 1.75 -1.08
CA LYS A 206 20.23 2.02 0.05
C LYS A 206 19.76 1.41 1.38
N ARG A 207 18.54 0.89 1.47
CA ARG A 207 17.99 0.39 2.74
C ARG A 207 16.87 -0.64 2.55
N CYS A 208 16.74 -1.51 3.53
CA CYS A 208 15.60 -2.41 3.68
C CYS A 208 14.76 -1.97 4.87
N GLN A 209 13.44 -1.92 4.74
CA GLN A 209 12.53 -1.59 5.83
C GLN A 209 11.53 -2.70 6.06
N ASN A 210 11.38 -3.09 7.33
CA ASN A 210 10.31 -3.96 7.82
C ASN A 210 9.23 -3.08 8.43
N ILE A 211 8.02 -3.13 7.89
CA ILE A 211 6.95 -2.19 8.22
C ILE A 211 5.75 -2.97 8.71
N LEU A 212 5.32 -2.69 9.93
CA LEU A 212 4.01 -3.12 10.43
C LEU A 212 2.99 -2.02 10.16
N GLY A 213 1.85 -2.38 9.60
CA GLY A 213 0.83 -1.40 9.24
C GLY A 213 -0.53 -1.71 9.82
N LEU A 214 -1.23 -0.64 10.22
CA LEU A 214 -2.58 -0.68 10.74
C LEU A 214 -3.40 0.43 10.09
N ASN A 215 -4.50 0.08 9.40
CA ASN A 215 -5.40 1.07 8.84
C ASN A 215 -6.85 0.78 9.22
N LEU A 216 -7.54 1.80 9.70
CA LEU A 216 -9.00 1.77 9.84
C LEU A 216 -9.64 2.19 8.52
N GLU A 217 -10.54 1.39 7.99
CA GLU A 217 -11.31 1.67 6.78
C GLU A 217 -12.75 1.96 7.14
N ILE A 218 -13.28 3.08 6.66
CA ILE A 218 -14.66 3.53 6.88
C ILE A 218 -15.32 3.71 5.51
N LYS A 219 -16.52 3.16 5.35
CA LYS A 219 -17.36 3.32 4.15
C LYS A 219 -18.61 4.15 4.51
N LEU A 220 -18.83 5.20 3.73
CA LEU A 220 -20.00 6.09 3.83
C LEU A 220 -20.91 5.92 2.63
#